data_d5ed259f6b9ea753ae1e9270e9b3516f
#
_entry.id   d5ed259f6b9ea753ae1e9270e9b3516f
#
_cell.length_a   1.000
_cell.length_b   1.000
_cell.length_c   1.000
_cell.angle_alpha   90.00
_cell.angle_beta   90.00
_cell.angle_gamma   90.00
#
_symmetry.space_group_name_H-M   'P 1'
#
loop_
_entity.id
_entity.type
_entity.pdbx_description
1 polymer ?
#
loop_
_entity_poly.entity_id
_entity_poly.type
_entity_poly.pdbx_seq_one_letter_code
_entity_poly.pdbx_strand_id
1 'polypeptide(L)'
;MQIQCPDYILKAIDILKYNGHSAYAVGGCVRDSVMGRTPNDWDMTTSATPDEMKLAFDGYRIIPTGIKHGTLTVMIDSHPVEITTMRIDGSYSDSRHPESVSFTKKIEEDLSRRDFTVNAMAYSPETGLVDPFGGRLDTERKIIRCVGNPDKRFHEDALRILRAIRFASVLGFGIEEETAASIIKNRCLLNDISKERIRAELIKLLCGQNVEKVLLEFKQVIFEIIPELQATDGFLQHTPYHIYDVWTHIAKVTSSIESTSDLRVAALLHDIEKPSMFRLDEKGVGHFKGHPQKGAQTAEEILRRLRFSNAEIKHIATIIYLHDERPDGNRHHLAKLCAKFGIDNVDDTMKLIIADAHGKNPSIIEQEIQVAENARKQISEMRAENACLSIHALDINGNDIMALGIDRTQIKDTLDYLLDSVIDEKAENKKAALEKAAVNYINKK
;
A
#
# COMPACT_ATOMS: atom_id res chain seq x y z
N MET A 1 -22.88 -26.64 4.04
CA MET A 1 -22.86 -25.17 4.08
C MET A 1 -23.29 -24.68 2.71
N GLN A 2 -24.25 -23.76 2.66
CA GLN A 2 -24.71 -23.16 1.40
C GLN A 2 -24.07 -21.77 1.26
N ILE A 3 -23.39 -21.52 0.16
CA ILE A 3 -22.79 -20.21 -0.18
C ILE A 3 -23.75 -19.51 -1.16
N GLN A 4 -24.04 -18.24 -0.89
CA GLN A 4 -24.84 -17.41 -1.79
C GLN A 4 -23.91 -16.86 -2.90
N CYS A 5 -23.93 -17.53 -4.05
CA CYS A 5 -23.26 -17.02 -5.23
C CYS A 5 -24.14 -15.98 -5.94
N PRO A 6 -23.56 -14.93 -6.55
CA PRO A 6 -24.30 -14.02 -7.42
C PRO A 6 -24.88 -14.73 -8.64
N ASP A 7 -25.99 -14.21 -9.18
CA ASP A 7 -26.70 -14.81 -10.32
C ASP A 7 -25.82 -15.02 -11.55
N TYR A 8 -24.90 -14.08 -11.84
CA TYR A 8 -23.97 -14.20 -12.97
C TYR A 8 -22.96 -15.36 -12.80
N ILE A 9 -22.59 -15.72 -11.55
CA ILE A 9 -21.75 -16.89 -11.25
C ILE A 9 -22.56 -18.18 -11.38
N LEU A 10 -23.79 -18.20 -10.86
CA LEU A 10 -24.68 -19.34 -11.02
C LEU A 10 -24.92 -19.64 -12.51
N LYS A 11 -25.19 -18.60 -13.30
CA LYS A 11 -25.36 -18.68 -14.74
C LYS A 11 -24.11 -19.22 -15.46
N ALA A 12 -22.91 -18.78 -15.05
CA ALA A 12 -21.66 -19.32 -15.59
C ALA A 12 -21.50 -20.82 -15.30
N ILE A 13 -21.78 -21.23 -14.06
CA ILE A 13 -21.76 -22.65 -13.66
C ILE A 13 -22.75 -23.47 -14.49
N ASP A 14 -23.98 -22.98 -14.66
CA ASP A 14 -25.03 -23.68 -15.41
C ASP A 14 -24.67 -23.83 -16.89
N ILE A 15 -24.10 -22.80 -17.53
CA ILE A 15 -23.63 -22.85 -18.93
C ILE A 15 -22.56 -23.93 -19.10
N LEU A 16 -21.54 -23.93 -18.25
CA LEU A 16 -20.46 -24.91 -18.31
C LEU A 16 -20.99 -26.33 -18.07
N LYS A 17 -21.88 -26.49 -17.10
CA LYS A 17 -22.51 -27.77 -16.77
C LYS A 17 -23.39 -28.28 -17.93
N TYR A 18 -24.20 -27.41 -18.59
CA TYR A 18 -24.99 -27.75 -19.73
C TYR A 18 -24.14 -28.31 -20.87
N ASN A 19 -22.90 -27.81 -21.01
CA ASN A 19 -21.92 -28.29 -21.99
C ASN A 19 -21.06 -29.48 -21.49
N GLY A 20 -21.43 -30.11 -20.38
CA GLY A 20 -20.80 -31.33 -19.88
C GLY A 20 -19.54 -31.11 -19.02
N HIS A 21 -19.28 -29.90 -18.55
CA HIS A 21 -18.12 -29.55 -17.76
C HIS A 21 -18.48 -29.26 -16.31
N SER A 22 -17.64 -29.70 -15.38
CA SER A 22 -17.73 -29.26 -13.97
C SER A 22 -17.20 -27.83 -13.82
N ALA A 23 -17.83 -27.04 -12.94
CA ALA A 23 -17.42 -25.67 -12.66
C ALA A 23 -17.66 -25.32 -11.19
N TYR A 24 -16.74 -24.54 -10.62
CA TYR A 24 -16.76 -24.14 -9.20
C TYR A 24 -16.33 -22.69 -9.04
N ALA A 25 -16.96 -21.97 -8.12
CA ALA A 25 -16.34 -20.79 -7.51
C ALA A 25 -15.17 -21.23 -6.64
N VAL A 26 -14.06 -20.47 -6.57
CA VAL A 26 -12.83 -20.96 -5.96
C VAL A 26 -11.99 -19.84 -5.34
N GLY A 27 -11.25 -20.17 -4.29
CA GLY A 27 -10.26 -19.24 -3.71
C GLY A 27 -10.84 -18.21 -2.76
N GLY A 28 -10.48 -16.94 -2.99
CA GLY A 28 -10.83 -15.82 -2.10
C GLY A 28 -12.32 -15.65 -1.84
N CYS A 29 -13.14 -15.78 -2.89
CA CYS A 29 -14.59 -15.65 -2.77
C CYS A 29 -15.21 -16.74 -1.87
N VAL A 30 -14.72 -17.98 -1.97
CA VAL A 30 -15.20 -19.07 -1.12
C VAL A 30 -14.79 -18.85 0.33
N ARG A 31 -13.53 -18.48 0.59
CA ARG A 31 -13.04 -18.12 1.92
C ARG A 31 -13.88 -17.00 2.53
N ASP A 32 -14.07 -15.90 1.81
CA ASP A 32 -14.79 -14.73 2.33
C ASP A 32 -16.26 -15.07 2.61
N SER A 33 -16.90 -15.88 1.75
CA SER A 33 -18.25 -16.41 2.00
C SER A 33 -18.29 -17.31 3.24
N VAL A 34 -17.30 -18.17 3.46
CA VAL A 34 -17.18 -18.99 4.67
C VAL A 34 -17.03 -18.12 5.93
N MET A 35 -16.37 -16.97 5.82
CA MET A 35 -16.24 -15.97 6.89
C MET A 35 -17.50 -15.12 7.09
N GLY A 36 -18.54 -15.30 6.29
CA GLY A 36 -19.74 -14.44 6.30
C GLY A 36 -19.52 -13.04 5.75
N ARG A 37 -18.47 -12.85 4.95
CA ARG A 37 -18.16 -11.60 4.26
C ARG A 37 -18.67 -11.64 2.83
N THR A 38 -19.07 -10.50 2.28
CA THR A 38 -19.38 -10.38 0.85
C THR A 38 -18.09 -10.32 0.05
N PRO A 39 -17.83 -11.28 -0.87
CA PRO A 39 -16.65 -11.22 -1.75
C PRO A 39 -16.73 -10.04 -2.71
N ASN A 40 -15.58 -9.40 -2.98
CA ASN A 40 -15.47 -8.35 -3.98
C ASN A 40 -15.39 -8.94 -5.40
N ASP A 41 -14.58 -10.00 -5.57
CA ASP A 41 -14.31 -10.65 -6.84
C ASP A 41 -14.67 -12.14 -6.74
N TRP A 42 -15.13 -12.72 -7.86
CA TRP A 42 -15.49 -14.12 -7.95
C TRP A 42 -14.67 -14.81 -9.03
N ASP A 43 -13.73 -15.65 -8.61
CA ASP A 43 -12.96 -16.51 -9.50
C ASP A 43 -13.62 -17.87 -9.66
N MET A 44 -13.51 -18.45 -10.86
CA MET A 44 -14.03 -19.77 -11.15
C MET A 44 -12.95 -20.70 -11.70
N THR A 45 -13.13 -21.98 -11.46
CA THR A 45 -12.36 -23.05 -12.11
C THR A 45 -13.31 -24.06 -12.77
N THR A 46 -12.88 -24.65 -13.89
CA THR A 46 -13.68 -25.60 -14.67
C THR A 46 -12.85 -26.73 -15.23
N SER A 47 -13.50 -27.87 -15.51
CA SER A 47 -12.87 -28.96 -16.27
C SER A 47 -12.78 -28.69 -17.78
N ALA A 48 -13.45 -27.62 -18.29
CA ALA A 48 -13.37 -27.24 -19.69
C ALA A 48 -11.99 -26.66 -20.02
N THR A 49 -11.41 -27.05 -21.13
CA THR A 49 -10.24 -26.42 -21.74
C THR A 49 -10.59 -25.03 -22.29
N PRO A 50 -9.59 -24.16 -22.58
CA PRO A 50 -9.87 -22.84 -23.15
C PRO A 50 -10.72 -22.87 -24.43
N ASP A 51 -10.54 -23.86 -25.29
CA ASP A 51 -11.31 -23.95 -26.50
C ASP A 51 -12.75 -24.47 -26.25
N GLU A 52 -12.92 -25.42 -25.33
CA GLU A 52 -14.24 -25.85 -24.88
C GLU A 52 -14.99 -24.72 -24.16
N MET A 53 -14.30 -23.87 -23.38
CA MET A 53 -14.90 -22.67 -22.78
C MET A 53 -15.38 -21.67 -23.84
N LYS A 54 -14.61 -21.44 -24.92
CA LYS A 54 -15.03 -20.56 -26.02
C LYS A 54 -16.31 -21.07 -26.69
N LEU A 55 -16.42 -22.39 -26.83
CA LEU A 55 -17.64 -23.02 -27.42
C LEU A 55 -18.81 -22.92 -26.43
N ALA A 56 -18.60 -23.20 -25.16
CA ALA A 56 -19.67 -23.15 -24.15
C ALA A 56 -20.24 -21.73 -23.99
N PHE A 57 -19.40 -20.69 -24.10
CA PHE A 57 -19.79 -19.29 -24.01
C PHE A 57 -19.94 -18.61 -25.38
N ASP A 58 -20.34 -19.39 -26.40
CA ASP A 58 -20.67 -18.78 -27.71
C ASP A 58 -21.77 -17.71 -27.55
N GLY A 59 -21.56 -16.55 -28.18
CA GLY A 59 -22.43 -15.38 -28.06
C GLY A 59 -22.09 -14.45 -26.86
N TYR A 60 -21.18 -14.83 -25.97
CA TYR A 60 -20.67 -13.96 -24.92
C TYR A 60 -19.37 -13.24 -25.34
N ARG A 61 -19.14 -12.07 -24.81
CA ARG A 61 -17.84 -11.37 -24.98
C ARG A 61 -16.76 -12.06 -24.15
N ILE A 62 -15.76 -12.64 -24.83
CA ILE A 62 -14.62 -13.30 -24.21
C ILE A 62 -13.37 -12.44 -24.38
N ILE A 63 -12.62 -12.24 -23.29
CA ILE A 63 -11.34 -11.53 -23.27
C ILE A 63 -10.24 -12.56 -22.95
N PRO A 64 -9.29 -12.77 -23.86
CA PRO A 64 -8.29 -13.83 -23.74
C PRO A 64 -7.11 -13.42 -22.84
N THR A 65 -7.36 -13.12 -21.56
CA THR A 65 -6.40 -12.54 -20.62
C THR A 65 -5.29 -13.48 -20.17
N GLY A 66 -5.42 -14.79 -20.35
CA GLY A 66 -4.44 -15.76 -19.82
C GLY A 66 -4.50 -17.13 -20.48
N ILE A 67 -4.78 -17.22 -21.77
CA ILE A 67 -4.99 -18.48 -22.52
C ILE A 67 -3.84 -19.48 -22.31
N LYS A 68 -2.60 -19.02 -22.30
CA LYS A 68 -1.42 -19.88 -22.09
C LYS A 68 -1.45 -20.63 -20.75
N HIS A 69 -2.17 -20.10 -19.77
CA HIS A 69 -2.32 -20.67 -18.44
C HIS A 69 -3.71 -21.24 -18.19
N GLY A 70 -4.53 -21.33 -19.23
CA GLY A 70 -5.87 -21.89 -19.15
C GLY A 70 -6.94 -20.91 -18.65
N THR A 71 -6.68 -19.60 -18.63
CA THR A 71 -7.61 -18.61 -18.11
C THR A 71 -8.26 -17.78 -19.21
N LEU A 72 -9.58 -17.57 -19.10
CA LEU A 72 -10.37 -16.65 -19.92
C LEU A 72 -11.20 -15.75 -19.01
N THR A 73 -11.40 -14.49 -19.40
CA THR A 73 -12.39 -13.62 -18.79
C THR A 73 -13.64 -13.58 -19.68
N VAL A 74 -14.78 -13.97 -19.13
CA VAL A 74 -16.08 -13.98 -19.84
C VAL A 74 -16.96 -12.87 -19.23
N MET A 75 -17.56 -12.05 -20.10
CA MET A 75 -18.50 -11.02 -19.65
C MET A 75 -19.91 -11.63 -19.53
N ILE A 76 -20.39 -11.82 -18.30
CA ILE A 76 -21.72 -12.37 -18.01
C ILE A 76 -22.55 -11.28 -17.33
N ASP A 77 -23.66 -10.90 -17.95
CA ASP A 77 -24.56 -9.84 -17.45
C ASP A 77 -23.79 -8.56 -17.04
N SER A 78 -22.84 -8.15 -17.90
CA SER A 78 -21.92 -7.00 -17.70
C SER A 78 -20.87 -7.18 -16.59
N HIS A 79 -20.76 -8.36 -15.96
CA HIS A 79 -19.73 -8.67 -14.97
C HIS A 79 -18.58 -9.47 -15.61
N PRO A 80 -17.33 -9.07 -15.42
CA PRO A 80 -16.18 -9.87 -15.82
C PRO A 80 -16.02 -11.06 -14.88
N VAL A 81 -16.04 -12.28 -15.39
CA VAL A 81 -15.82 -13.51 -14.64
C VAL A 81 -14.55 -14.16 -15.15
N GLU A 82 -13.56 -14.29 -14.28
CA GLU A 82 -12.32 -15.01 -14.59
C GLU A 82 -12.53 -16.50 -14.38
N ILE A 83 -12.40 -17.28 -15.47
CA ILE A 83 -12.60 -18.73 -15.47
C ILE A 83 -11.30 -19.41 -15.87
N THR A 84 -10.76 -20.26 -15.01
CA THR A 84 -9.50 -20.98 -15.25
C THR A 84 -9.77 -22.46 -15.42
N THR A 85 -9.17 -23.10 -16.42
CA THR A 85 -9.17 -24.57 -16.54
C THR A 85 -8.46 -25.20 -15.36
N MET A 86 -9.05 -26.21 -14.74
CA MET A 86 -8.40 -27.02 -13.70
C MET A 86 -7.09 -27.59 -14.21
N ARG A 87 -6.03 -27.49 -13.42
CA ARG A 87 -4.69 -27.86 -13.85
C ARG A 87 -3.82 -28.41 -12.75
N ILE A 88 -2.81 -29.15 -13.16
CA ILE A 88 -1.67 -29.57 -12.37
C ILE A 88 -0.48 -28.81 -12.91
N ASP A 89 0.24 -28.13 -12.03
CA ASP A 89 1.46 -27.43 -12.39
C ASP A 89 2.64 -28.45 -12.39
N GLY A 90 3.49 -28.41 -13.42
CA GLY A 90 4.71 -29.21 -13.52
C GLY A 90 5.84 -28.66 -12.63
N SER A 91 7.09 -28.99 -12.97
CA SER A 91 8.27 -28.42 -12.31
C SER A 91 8.35 -26.91 -12.53
N TYR A 92 9.03 -26.23 -11.59
CA TYR A 92 9.27 -24.78 -11.67
C TYR A 92 10.77 -24.53 -11.78
N SER A 93 11.19 -23.78 -12.79
CA SER A 93 12.60 -23.44 -13.01
C SER A 93 12.96 -22.02 -12.62
N ASP A 94 11.97 -21.11 -12.59
CA ASP A 94 12.17 -19.66 -12.36
C ASP A 94 11.49 -19.14 -11.08
N SER A 95 11.12 -20.05 -10.15
CA SER A 95 10.39 -19.74 -8.91
C SER A 95 9.08 -18.95 -9.13
N ARG A 96 8.46 -19.10 -10.33
CA ARG A 96 7.22 -18.41 -10.67
C ARG A 96 6.31 -19.17 -11.62
N HIS A 97 6.86 -19.65 -12.73
CA HIS A 97 6.07 -20.26 -13.79
C HIS A 97 6.36 -21.75 -13.85
N PRO A 98 5.33 -22.61 -13.86
CA PRO A 98 5.56 -24.00 -14.14
C PRO A 98 6.07 -24.15 -15.59
N GLU A 99 7.08 -24.98 -15.80
CA GLU A 99 7.60 -25.31 -17.13
C GLU A 99 6.54 -25.92 -18.04
N SER A 100 5.59 -26.64 -17.45
CA SER A 100 4.46 -27.24 -18.14
C SER A 100 3.22 -27.18 -17.27
N VAL A 101 2.08 -27.10 -17.93
CA VAL A 101 0.75 -27.16 -17.31
C VAL A 101 0.00 -28.32 -17.94
N SER A 102 -0.52 -29.22 -17.13
CA SER A 102 -1.40 -30.30 -17.58
C SER A 102 -2.81 -30.05 -17.07
N PHE A 103 -3.80 -30.05 -17.97
CA PHE A 103 -5.19 -29.90 -17.58
C PHE A 103 -5.70 -31.17 -16.90
N THR A 104 -6.55 -31.00 -15.89
CA THR A 104 -7.19 -32.09 -15.16
C THR A 104 -8.69 -31.87 -15.08
N LYS A 105 -9.43 -32.95 -14.80
CA LYS A 105 -10.86 -32.89 -14.51
C LYS A 105 -11.18 -33.02 -13.03
N LYS A 106 -10.16 -33.15 -12.17
CA LYS A 106 -10.31 -33.35 -10.74
C LYS A 106 -10.04 -32.05 -10.01
N ILE A 107 -11.04 -31.57 -9.29
CA ILE A 107 -10.96 -30.32 -8.53
C ILE A 107 -9.88 -30.40 -7.42
N GLU A 108 -9.70 -31.54 -6.79
CA GLU A 108 -8.72 -31.74 -5.72
C GLU A 108 -7.28 -31.51 -6.21
N GLU A 109 -6.99 -31.89 -7.47
CA GLU A 109 -5.67 -31.67 -8.08
C GLU A 109 -5.44 -30.17 -8.34
N ASP A 110 -6.44 -29.41 -8.78
CA ASP A 110 -6.35 -27.96 -8.94
C ASP A 110 -6.19 -27.25 -7.58
N LEU A 111 -6.92 -27.70 -6.57
CA LEU A 111 -6.82 -27.11 -5.23
C LEU A 111 -5.45 -27.42 -4.58
N SER A 112 -4.83 -28.56 -4.89
CA SER A 112 -3.55 -28.99 -4.33
C SER A 112 -2.36 -28.10 -4.71
N ARG A 113 -2.41 -27.39 -5.83
CA ARG A 113 -1.34 -26.46 -6.29
C ARG A 113 -1.47 -25.06 -5.71
N ARG A 114 -2.56 -24.74 -5.01
CA ARG A 114 -2.80 -23.42 -4.43
C ARG A 114 -1.87 -23.12 -3.27
N ASP A 115 -1.80 -21.87 -2.89
CA ASP A 115 -0.88 -21.36 -1.87
C ASP A 115 -1.25 -21.82 -0.45
N PHE A 116 -2.46 -21.48 0.01
CA PHE A 116 -2.88 -21.69 1.38
C PHE A 116 -4.23 -22.42 1.45
N THR A 117 -4.41 -23.21 2.53
CA THR A 117 -5.62 -24.00 2.77
C THR A 117 -6.88 -23.14 2.69
N VAL A 118 -6.86 -21.95 3.29
CA VAL A 118 -7.99 -20.99 3.28
C VAL A 118 -8.38 -20.51 1.87
N ASN A 119 -7.48 -20.64 0.89
CA ASN A 119 -7.74 -20.32 -0.52
C ASN A 119 -7.88 -21.56 -1.40
N ALA A 120 -7.72 -22.77 -0.82
CA ALA A 120 -7.80 -24.05 -1.50
C ALA A 120 -9.15 -24.74 -1.26
N MET A 121 -10.22 -23.95 -1.30
CA MET A 121 -11.61 -24.38 -1.21
C MET A 121 -12.33 -24.03 -2.51
N ALA A 122 -13.29 -24.87 -2.90
CA ALA A 122 -14.15 -24.68 -4.05
C ALA A 122 -15.62 -24.88 -3.66
N TYR A 123 -16.53 -24.26 -4.40
CA TYR A 123 -17.96 -24.41 -4.17
C TYR A 123 -18.75 -24.48 -5.48
N SER A 124 -19.70 -25.39 -5.54
CA SER A 124 -20.78 -25.35 -6.53
C SER A 124 -22.12 -25.67 -5.85
N PRO A 125 -23.25 -25.19 -6.40
CA PRO A 125 -24.58 -25.49 -5.83
C PRO A 125 -24.88 -26.99 -5.72
N GLU A 126 -24.32 -27.79 -6.61
CA GLU A 126 -24.58 -29.23 -6.70
C GLU A 126 -23.75 -30.03 -5.69
N THR A 127 -22.45 -29.77 -5.63
CA THR A 127 -21.52 -30.55 -4.79
C THR A 127 -21.36 -29.96 -3.39
N GLY A 128 -21.82 -28.70 -3.19
CA GLY A 128 -21.54 -27.96 -1.98
C GLY A 128 -20.08 -27.51 -1.89
N LEU A 129 -19.59 -27.36 -0.66
CA LEU A 129 -18.19 -26.99 -0.38
C LEU A 129 -17.27 -28.20 -0.56
N VAL A 130 -16.25 -28.04 -1.41
CA VAL A 130 -15.14 -28.97 -1.60
C VAL A 130 -13.93 -28.43 -0.88
N ASP A 131 -13.48 -29.11 0.16
CA ASP A 131 -12.39 -28.67 1.06
C ASP A 131 -11.46 -29.84 1.43
N PRO A 132 -10.61 -30.28 0.50
CA PRO A 132 -9.73 -31.45 0.75
C PRO A 132 -8.58 -31.15 1.70
N PHE A 133 -8.28 -29.86 1.98
CA PHE A 133 -7.11 -29.45 2.77
C PHE A 133 -7.48 -28.79 4.11
N GLY A 134 -8.76 -28.81 4.50
CA GLY A 134 -9.22 -28.28 5.78
C GLY A 134 -9.22 -26.74 5.87
N GLY A 135 -9.35 -26.08 4.74
CA GLY A 135 -9.36 -24.60 4.66
C GLY A 135 -10.49 -23.95 5.45
N ARG A 136 -11.65 -24.61 5.55
CA ARG A 136 -12.75 -24.15 6.40
C ARG A 136 -12.34 -24.12 7.88
N LEU A 137 -11.74 -25.20 8.37
CA LEU A 137 -11.30 -25.30 9.76
C LEU A 137 -10.20 -24.27 10.06
N ASP A 138 -9.24 -24.08 9.14
CA ASP A 138 -8.19 -23.07 9.27
C ASP A 138 -8.79 -21.63 9.24
N THR A 139 -9.83 -21.40 8.45
CA THR A 139 -10.58 -20.14 8.43
C THR A 139 -11.28 -19.87 9.76
N GLU A 140 -11.95 -20.89 10.32
CA GLU A 140 -12.61 -20.81 11.65
C GLU A 140 -11.59 -20.56 12.77
N ARG A 141 -10.40 -21.17 12.68
CA ARG A 141 -9.29 -20.99 13.63
C ARG A 141 -8.47 -19.74 13.39
N LYS A 142 -8.71 -19.03 12.30
CA LYS A 142 -7.95 -17.84 11.86
C LYS A 142 -6.47 -18.16 11.66
N ILE A 143 -6.16 -19.19 10.90
CA ILE A 143 -4.80 -19.68 10.63
C ILE A 143 -4.52 -19.63 9.13
N ILE A 144 -3.36 -19.11 8.74
CA ILE A 144 -2.78 -19.25 7.40
C ILE A 144 -1.82 -20.44 7.42
N ARG A 145 -2.15 -21.45 6.63
CA ARG A 145 -1.36 -22.69 6.47
C ARG A 145 -1.11 -22.96 4.99
N CYS A 146 0.11 -23.32 4.61
CA CYS A 146 0.40 -23.79 3.25
C CYS A 146 -0.35 -25.07 2.92
N VAL A 147 -0.73 -25.23 1.65
CA VAL A 147 -1.24 -26.50 1.14
C VAL A 147 -0.06 -27.47 0.99
N GLY A 148 -0.06 -28.55 1.75
CA GLY A 148 1.03 -29.54 1.75
C GLY A 148 2.32 -29.00 2.38
N ASN A 149 3.47 -29.30 1.80
CA ASN A 149 4.77 -28.94 2.37
C ASN A 149 5.12 -27.46 2.08
N PRO A 150 5.34 -26.60 3.10
CA PRO A 150 5.62 -25.17 2.92
C PRO A 150 6.91 -24.89 2.14
N ASP A 151 8.00 -25.62 2.42
CA ASP A 151 9.27 -25.42 1.72
C ASP A 151 9.09 -25.64 0.20
N LYS A 152 8.39 -26.71 -0.18
CA LYS A 152 8.08 -26.97 -1.58
C LYS A 152 7.25 -25.83 -2.20
N ARG A 153 6.22 -25.36 -1.49
CA ARG A 153 5.34 -24.28 -1.98
C ARG A 153 6.11 -22.97 -2.20
N PHE A 154 7.06 -22.65 -1.32
CA PHE A 154 7.85 -21.42 -1.46
C PHE A 154 8.91 -21.50 -2.55
N HIS A 155 9.45 -22.69 -2.83
CA HIS A 155 10.34 -22.88 -3.98
C HIS A 155 9.60 -22.85 -5.33
N GLU A 156 8.32 -23.22 -5.38
CA GLU A 156 7.50 -23.10 -6.59
C GLU A 156 7.20 -21.64 -6.96
N ASP A 157 6.78 -20.82 -5.99
CA ASP A 157 6.60 -19.36 -6.14
C ASP A 157 6.99 -18.67 -4.83
N ALA A 158 8.18 -18.09 -4.81
CA ALA A 158 8.71 -17.41 -3.63
C ALA A 158 7.85 -16.23 -3.16
N LEU A 159 7.04 -15.63 -4.04
CA LEU A 159 6.09 -14.59 -3.64
C LEU A 159 5.06 -15.10 -2.62
N ARG A 160 4.81 -16.41 -2.55
CA ARG A 160 3.93 -17.00 -1.54
C ARG A 160 4.39 -16.70 -0.11
N ILE A 161 5.69 -16.48 0.12
CA ILE A 161 6.25 -16.01 1.41
C ILE A 161 5.61 -14.69 1.80
N LEU A 162 5.68 -13.70 0.91
CA LEU A 162 5.12 -12.38 1.17
C LEU A 162 3.58 -12.39 1.19
N ARG A 163 2.96 -13.26 0.38
CA ARG A 163 1.50 -13.49 0.38
C ARG A 163 1.01 -14.05 1.71
N ALA A 164 1.76 -14.97 2.36
CA ALA A 164 1.40 -15.51 3.67
C ALA A 164 1.27 -14.42 4.73
N ILE A 165 2.32 -13.61 4.87
CA ILE A 165 2.35 -12.52 5.85
C ILE A 165 1.35 -11.40 5.48
N ARG A 166 1.11 -11.16 4.20
CA ARG A 166 0.05 -10.26 3.74
C ARG A 166 -1.33 -10.76 4.14
N PHE A 167 -1.65 -12.05 3.93
CA PHE A 167 -2.93 -12.62 4.37
C PHE A 167 -3.09 -12.55 5.89
N ALA A 168 -2.03 -12.81 6.65
CA ALA A 168 -2.03 -12.64 8.10
C ALA A 168 -2.35 -11.20 8.51
N SER A 169 -1.76 -10.22 7.81
CA SER A 169 -2.04 -8.79 8.04
C SER A 169 -3.47 -8.39 7.68
N VAL A 170 -3.94 -8.75 6.48
CA VAL A 170 -5.23 -8.31 5.94
C VAL A 170 -6.41 -9.00 6.62
N LEU A 171 -6.30 -10.31 6.89
CA LEU A 171 -7.38 -11.10 7.49
C LEU A 171 -7.38 -11.04 9.01
N GLY A 172 -6.26 -10.64 9.64
CA GLY A 172 -6.07 -10.70 11.08
C GLY A 172 -5.84 -12.13 11.57
N PHE A 173 -5.26 -13.00 10.74
CA PHE A 173 -5.00 -14.40 11.04
C PHE A 173 -3.58 -14.60 11.57
N GLY A 174 -3.37 -15.64 12.39
CA GLY A 174 -2.04 -16.15 12.68
C GLY A 174 -1.49 -16.99 11.52
N ILE A 175 -0.18 -17.27 11.55
CA ILE A 175 0.45 -18.21 10.61
C ILE A 175 0.78 -19.49 11.38
N GLU A 176 0.49 -20.63 10.77
CA GLU A 176 0.80 -21.95 11.35
C GLU A 176 2.31 -22.11 11.52
N GLU A 177 2.74 -22.81 12.58
CA GLU A 177 4.14 -22.86 13.05
C GLU A 177 5.12 -23.38 11.99
N GLU A 178 4.78 -24.49 11.29
CA GLU A 178 5.63 -25.04 10.24
C GLU A 178 5.72 -24.08 9.03
N THR A 179 4.59 -23.46 8.67
CA THR A 179 4.53 -22.43 7.63
C THR A 179 5.37 -21.20 8.01
N ALA A 180 5.28 -20.74 9.26
CA ALA A 180 6.06 -19.60 9.76
C ALA A 180 7.56 -19.86 9.77
N ALA A 181 7.97 -21.04 10.25
CA ALA A 181 9.37 -21.46 10.23
C ALA A 181 9.94 -21.52 8.81
N SER A 182 9.15 -22.06 7.87
CA SER A 182 9.52 -22.13 6.46
C SER A 182 9.60 -20.75 5.79
N ILE A 183 8.73 -19.79 6.15
CA ILE A 183 8.81 -18.40 5.71
C ILE A 183 10.17 -17.80 6.07
N ILE A 184 10.58 -17.92 7.33
CA ILE A 184 11.86 -17.36 7.80
C ILE A 184 13.05 -18.02 7.12
N LYS A 185 13.00 -19.37 7.00
CA LYS A 185 14.05 -20.17 6.36
C LYS A 185 14.27 -19.78 4.90
N ASN A 186 13.19 -19.59 4.15
CA ASN A 186 13.21 -19.40 2.69
C ASN A 186 13.12 -17.93 2.25
N ARG A 187 13.16 -16.95 3.16
CA ARG A 187 12.96 -15.52 2.84
C ARG A 187 13.89 -14.97 1.75
N CYS A 188 15.12 -15.49 1.66
CA CYS A 188 16.11 -15.05 0.66
C CYS A 188 15.64 -15.30 -0.78
N LEU A 189 14.72 -16.27 -1.01
CA LEU A 189 14.14 -16.51 -2.34
C LEU A 189 13.36 -15.28 -2.87
N LEU A 190 12.97 -14.33 -2.01
CA LEU A 190 12.33 -13.07 -2.43
C LEU A 190 13.25 -12.19 -3.28
N ASN A 191 14.57 -12.39 -3.21
CA ASN A 191 15.52 -11.62 -4.02
C ASN A 191 15.38 -11.90 -5.52
N ASP A 192 14.86 -13.08 -5.90
CA ASP A 192 14.62 -13.49 -7.28
C ASP A 192 13.28 -12.99 -7.83
N ILE A 193 12.43 -12.38 -6.98
CA ILE A 193 11.10 -11.90 -7.38
C ILE A 193 11.18 -10.47 -7.92
N SER A 194 10.41 -10.20 -8.97
CA SER A 194 10.34 -8.86 -9.56
C SER A 194 9.84 -7.82 -8.53
N LYS A 195 10.44 -6.65 -8.53
CA LYS A 195 10.18 -5.62 -7.53
C LYS A 195 8.75 -5.07 -7.59
N GLU A 196 8.12 -5.12 -8.76
CA GLU A 196 6.70 -4.76 -8.94
C GLU A 196 5.78 -5.72 -8.19
N ARG A 197 6.06 -7.04 -8.23
CA ARG A 197 5.28 -8.04 -7.48
C ARG A 197 5.47 -7.87 -5.97
N ILE A 198 6.72 -7.65 -5.53
CA ILE A 198 7.03 -7.37 -4.12
C ILE A 198 6.28 -6.12 -3.66
N ARG A 199 6.34 -5.00 -4.42
CA ARG A 199 5.63 -3.76 -4.10
C ARG A 199 4.14 -4.01 -3.91
N ALA A 200 3.52 -4.70 -4.85
CA ALA A 200 2.07 -4.95 -4.81
C ALA A 200 1.63 -5.73 -3.56
N GLU A 201 2.38 -6.75 -3.14
CA GLU A 201 2.09 -7.49 -1.92
C GLU A 201 2.45 -6.70 -0.65
N LEU A 202 3.56 -5.96 -0.67
CA LEU A 202 3.99 -5.11 0.45
C LEU A 202 2.96 -4.02 0.76
N ILE A 203 2.45 -3.30 -0.24
CA ILE A 203 1.40 -2.30 -0.05
C ILE A 203 0.16 -2.91 0.59
N LYS A 204 -0.31 -4.06 0.08
CA LYS A 204 -1.46 -4.76 0.65
C LYS A 204 -1.22 -5.23 2.08
N LEU A 205 0.00 -5.66 2.40
CA LEU A 205 0.40 -6.04 3.75
C LEU A 205 0.33 -4.83 4.69
N LEU A 206 0.92 -3.71 4.30
CA LEU A 206 0.96 -2.49 5.10
C LEU A 206 -0.44 -1.93 5.37
N CYS A 207 -1.35 -2.06 4.41
CA CYS A 207 -2.75 -1.65 4.55
C CYS A 207 -3.62 -2.64 5.35
N GLY A 208 -3.07 -3.74 5.84
CA GLY A 208 -3.80 -4.72 6.65
C GLY A 208 -4.09 -4.23 8.06
N GLN A 209 -5.18 -4.75 8.64
CA GLN A 209 -5.61 -4.39 10.01
C GLN A 209 -4.69 -4.92 11.11
N ASN A 210 -3.87 -5.94 10.82
CA ASN A 210 -2.99 -6.61 11.78
C ASN A 210 -1.50 -6.35 11.45
N VAL A 211 -1.21 -5.20 10.83
CA VAL A 211 0.11 -4.87 10.28
C VAL A 211 1.18 -4.80 11.37
N GLU A 212 0.90 -4.21 12.53
CA GLU A 212 1.87 -4.10 13.64
C GLU A 212 2.41 -5.48 14.04
N LYS A 213 1.49 -6.42 14.33
CA LYS A 213 1.88 -7.79 14.72
C LYS A 213 2.75 -8.44 13.64
N VAL A 214 2.35 -8.32 12.38
CA VAL A 214 3.08 -8.94 11.26
C VAL A 214 4.46 -8.31 11.07
N LEU A 215 4.59 -6.98 11.19
CA LEU A 215 5.89 -6.30 11.11
C LEU A 215 6.83 -6.75 12.23
N LEU A 216 6.32 -6.93 13.44
CA LEU A 216 7.12 -7.38 14.58
C LEU A 216 7.50 -8.86 14.47
N GLU A 217 6.58 -9.72 14.09
CA GLU A 217 6.75 -11.18 14.04
C GLU A 217 7.61 -11.64 12.86
N PHE A 218 7.45 -10.97 11.69
CA PHE A 218 8.13 -11.31 10.44
C PHE A 218 9.10 -10.23 9.96
N LYS A 219 9.69 -9.47 10.88
CA LYS A 219 10.64 -8.40 10.58
C LYS A 219 11.76 -8.83 9.63
N GLN A 220 12.27 -10.07 9.76
CA GLN A 220 13.33 -10.59 8.91
C GLN A 220 12.92 -10.67 7.42
N VAL A 221 11.64 -10.88 7.13
CA VAL A 221 11.12 -10.86 5.75
C VAL A 221 11.08 -9.42 5.22
N ILE A 222 10.71 -8.46 6.07
CA ILE A 222 10.72 -7.04 5.69
C ILE A 222 12.16 -6.55 5.47
N PHE A 223 13.09 -6.96 6.32
CA PHE A 223 14.52 -6.61 6.17
C PHE A 223 15.18 -7.26 4.93
N GLU A 224 14.68 -8.41 4.47
CA GLU A 224 15.10 -9.00 3.19
C GLU A 224 14.69 -8.13 1.99
N ILE A 225 13.53 -7.48 2.07
CA ILE A 225 13.00 -6.59 1.02
C ILE A 225 13.61 -5.19 1.11
N ILE A 226 13.78 -4.67 2.34
CA ILE A 226 14.28 -3.33 2.67
C ILE A 226 15.39 -3.48 3.72
N PRO A 227 16.61 -3.86 3.31
CA PRO A 227 17.72 -4.13 4.25
C PRO A 227 18.10 -2.92 5.11
N GLU A 228 17.83 -1.71 4.63
CA GLU A 228 18.12 -0.47 5.34
C GLU A 228 17.35 -0.35 6.67
N LEU A 229 16.19 -1.02 6.80
CA LEU A 229 15.41 -1.07 8.03
C LEU A 229 16.07 -1.93 9.12
N GLN A 230 17.00 -2.82 8.78
CA GLN A 230 17.60 -3.72 9.76
C GLN A 230 18.34 -2.98 10.88
N ALA A 231 18.93 -1.81 10.59
CA ALA A 231 19.60 -1.00 11.58
C ALA A 231 18.68 -0.43 12.68
N THR A 232 17.36 -0.42 12.44
CA THR A 232 16.37 0.09 13.39
C THR A 232 15.99 -0.95 14.45
N ASP A 233 16.26 -2.24 14.20
CA ASP A 233 15.89 -3.34 15.09
C ASP A 233 16.72 -3.34 16.37
N GLY A 234 16.05 -3.24 17.51
CA GLY A 234 16.69 -3.17 18.82
C GLY A 234 17.43 -1.85 19.08
N PHE A 235 17.34 -0.86 18.19
CA PHE A 235 18.03 0.43 18.38
C PHE A 235 17.29 1.31 19.38
N LEU A 236 17.86 1.45 20.60
CA LEU A 236 17.30 2.27 21.69
C LEU A 236 17.51 3.76 21.42
N GLN A 237 16.47 4.56 21.63
CA GLN A 237 16.46 5.98 21.27
C GLN A 237 17.07 6.90 22.34
N HIS A 238 17.22 6.41 23.59
CA HIS A 238 17.79 7.14 24.73
C HIS A 238 17.16 8.53 24.96
N THR A 239 15.84 8.63 24.79
CA THR A 239 15.09 9.87 25.05
C THR A 239 13.93 9.58 26.00
N PRO A 240 13.47 10.55 26.80
CA PRO A 240 12.29 10.36 27.67
C PRO A 240 10.98 10.22 26.88
N TYR A 241 11.00 10.60 25.59
CA TYR A 241 9.84 10.63 24.71
C TYR A 241 9.54 9.27 24.11
N HIS A 242 10.55 8.41 23.92
CA HIS A 242 10.41 7.11 23.26
C HIS A 242 10.64 5.97 24.24
N ILE A 243 9.64 5.08 24.36
CA ILE A 243 9.67 3.89 25.22
C ILE A 243 9.98 2.61 24.45
N TYR A 244 10.02 2.68 23.13
CA TYR A 244 10.30 1.57 22.22
C TYR A 244 11.63 1.77 21.49
N ASP A 245 12.24 0.67 21.02
CA ASP A 245 13.27 0.74 19.98
C ASP A 245 12.67 1.29 18.67
N VAL A 246 13.55 1.71 17.74
CA VAL A 246 13.09 2.38 16.50
C VAL A 246 12.20 1.48 15.66
N TRP A 247 12.50 0.17 15.53
CA TRP A 247 11.67 -0.73 14.75
C TRP A 247 10.26 -0.92 15.33
N THR A 248 10.19 -1.17 16.63
CA THR A 248 8.89 -1.30 17.31
C THR A 248 8.07 -0.02 17.20
N HIS A 249 8.73 1.16 17.33
CA HIS A 249 8.11 2.45 17.10
C HIS A 249 7.54 2.56 15.66
N ILE A 250 8.35 2.26 14.64
CA ILE A 250 7.93 2.25 13.23
C ILE A 250 6.70 1.34 13.02
N ALA A 251 6.71 0.14 13.59
CA ALA A 251 5.57 -0.79 13.46
C ALA A 251 4.28 -0.23 14.05
N LYS A 252 4.36 0.43 15.21
CA LYS A 252 3.22 1.09 15.87
C LYS A 252 2.71 2.29 15.07
N VAL A 253 3.60 3.16 14.60
CA VAL A 253 3.24 4.30 13.74
C VAL A 253 2.57 3.82 12.47
N THR A 254 3.13 2.79 11.83
CA THR A 254 2.54 2.18 10.63
C THR A 254 1.14 1.63 10.89
N SER A 255 0.86 1.07 12.06
CA SER A 255 -0.48 0.56 12.37
C SER A 255 -1.48 1.66 12.72
N SER A 256 -1.00 2.77 13.29
CA SER A 256 -1.84 3.86 13.79
C SER A 256 -2.30 4.83 12.70
N ILE A 257 -1.54 4.95 11.60
CA ILE A 257 -1.88 5.87 10.52
C ILE A 257 -3.02 5.32 9.65
N GLU A 258 -3.72 6.22 8.96
CA GLU A 258 -4.77 5.88 7.98
C GLU A 258 -4.28 4.83 6.97
N SER A 259 -5.15 3.84 6.67
CA SER A 259 -4.79 2.70 5.82
C SER A 259 -4.83 3.04 4.33
N THR A 260 -3.99 3.97 3.91
CA THR A 260 -3.71 4.28 2.51
C THR A 260 -2.29 3.87 2.14
N SER A 261 -2.05 3.56 0.88
CA SER A 261 -0.76 3.12 0.36
C SER A 261 0.39 4.04 0.80
N ASP A 262 0.27 5.33 0.47
CA ASP A 262 1.37 6.28 0.61
C ASP A 262 1.65 6.61 2.07
N LEU A 263 0.60 6.76 2.89
CA LEU A 263 0.75 7.03 4.32
C LEU A 263 1.37 5.84 5.06
N ARG A 264 0.95 4.60 4.75
CA ARG A 264 1.53 3.39 5.36
C ARG A 264 2.98 3.18 4.99
N VAL A 265 3.36 3.50 3.74
CA VAL A 265 4.76 3.43 3.29
C VAL A 265 5.58 4.57 3.90
N ALA A 266 5.03 5.79 3.99
CA ALA A 266 5.70 6.90 4.67
C ALA A 266 5.94 6.56 6.15
N ALA A 267 4.96 6.00 6.84
CA ALA A 267 5.08 5.56 8.23
C ALA A 267 6.13 4.44 8.41
N LEU A 268 6.22 3.48 7.47
CA LEU A 268 7.25 2.45 7.52
C LEU A 268 8.68 3.02 7.40
N LEU A 269 8.86 4.11 6.67
CA LEU A 269 10.19 4.63 6.32
C LEU A 269 10.59 5.92 7.06
N HIS A 270 9.67 6.58 7.82
CA HIS A 270 9.91 7.93 8.37
C HIS A 270 11.15 8.03 9.25
N ASP A 271 11.42 7.01 10.03
CA ASP A 271 12.50 6.96 11.02
C ASP A 271 13.70 6.07 10.63
N ILE A 272 13.76 5.65 9.36
CA ILE A 272 14.77 4.71 8.86
C ILE A 272 16.22 5.17 9.11
N GLU A 273 16.48 6.47 9.12
CA GLU A 273 17.81 7.04 9.31
C GLU A 273 18.09 7.51 10.76
N LYS A 274 17.21 7.27 11.71
CA LYS A 274 17.50 7.57 13.13
C LYS A 274 18.80 6.91 13.62
N PRO A 275 19.06 5.60 13.34
CA PRO A 275 20.31 4.98 13.81
C PRO A 275 21.57 5.65 13.27
N SER A 276 21.59 6.06 11.99
CA SER A 276 22.76 6.68 11.37
C SER A 276 23.02 8.13 11.82
N MET A 277 21.97 8.82 12.26
CA MET A 277 22.01 10.22 12.68
C MET A 277 22.12 10.40 14.20
N PHE A 278 22.19 9.28 14.93
CA PHE A 278 22.22 9.27 16.38
C PHE A 278 23.46 9.97 16.98
N ARG A 279 23.23 10.81 17.98
CA ARG A 279 24.26 11.43 18.83
C ARG A 279 23.76 11.49 20.26
N LEU A 280 24.64 11.20 21.23
CA LEU A 280 24.36 11.43 22.63
C LEU A 280 24.90 12.80 23.06
N ASP A 281 24.14 13.53 23.85
CA ASP A 281 24.63 14.72 24.52
C ASP A 281 25.37 14.36 25.83
N GLU A 282 25.91 15.40 26.52
CA GLU A 282 26.66 15.25 27.80
C GLU A 282 25.79 14.66 28.93
N LYS A 283 24.47 14.71 28.80
CA LYS A 283 23.50 14.15 29.75
C LYS A 283 23.04 12.75 29.41
N GLY A 284 23.57 12.17 28.33
CA GLY A 284 23.17 10.85 27.84
C GLY A 284 21.84 10.81 27.13
N VAL A 285 21.33 11.97 26.67
CA VAL A 285 20.08 12.04 25.86
C VAL A 285 20.41 11.90 24.39
N GLY A 286 19.63 11.08 23.70
CA GLY A 286 19.76 10.83 22.28
C GLY A 286 19.15 11.93 21.41
N HIS A 287 19.86 12.33 20.36
CA HIS A 287 19.44 13.30 19.36
C HIS A 287 19.64 12.75 17.96
N PHE A 288 18.73 13.09 17.03
CA PHE A 288 18.68 12.54 15.66
C PHE A 288 18.63 13.66 14.60
N LYS A 289 19.34 14.76 14.83
CA LYS A 289 19.25 15.94 13.95
C LYS A 289 19.56 15.60 12.49
N GLY A 290 18.64 15.94 11.59
CA GLY A 290 18.79 15.72 10.16
C GLY A 290 18.28 14.36 9.66
N HIS A 291 17.73 13.50 10.53
CA HIS A 291 17.17 12.22 10.11
C HIS A 291 16.00 12.34 9.12
N PRO A 292 15.11 13.37 9.17
CA PRO A 292 14.05 13.48 8.17
C PRO A 292 14.58 13.72 6.75
N GLN A 293 15.58 14.62 6.63
CA GLN A 293 16.16 14.96 5.35
C GLN A 293 16.90 13.77 4.73
N LYS A 294 17.69 13.07 5.53
CA LYS A 294 18.39 11.88 5.10
C LYS A 294 17.44 10.72 4.87
N GLY A 295 16.44 10.55 5.74
CA GLY A 295 15.38 9.55 5.61
C GLY A 295 14.59 9.69 4.31
N ALA A 296 14.25 10.91 3.92
CA ALA A 296 13.59 11.18 2.65
C ALA A 296 14.46 10.74 1.44
N GLN A 297 15.78 11.01 1.46
CA GLN A 297 16.70 10.57 0.40
C GLN A 297 16.79 9.03 0.33
N THR A 298 16.98 8.37 1.46
CA THR A 298 17.01 6.91 1.55
C THR A 298 15.69 6.29 1.10
N ALA A 299 14.55 6.90 1.49
CA ALA A 299 13.24 6.47 1.04
C ALA A 299 13.07 6.59 -0.49
N GLU A 300 13.52 7.67 -1.12
CA GLU A 300 13.50 7.80 -2.59
C GLU A 300 14.27 6.68 -3.29
N GLU A 301 15.44 6.29 -2.78
CA GLU A 301 16.24 5.20 -3.33
C GLU A 301 15.51 3.85 -3.21
N ILE A 302 14.93 3.57 -2.02
CA ILE A 302 14.15 2.35 -1.76
C ILE A 302 12.92 2.29 -2.67
N LEU A 303 12.14 3.37 -2.74
CA LEU A 303 10.92 3.43 -3.54
C LEU A 303 11.20 3.29 -5.04
N ARG A 304 12.29 3.90 -5.53
CA ARG A 304 12.75 3.73 -6.91
C ARG A 304 13.17 2.28 -7.19
N ARG A 305 13.90 1.65 -6.26
CA ARG A 305 14.26 0.22 -6.32
C ARG A 305 13.01 -0.67 -6.35
N LEU A 306 11.98 -0.34 -5.58
CA LEU A 306 10.70 -1.06 -5.54
C LEU A 306 9.73 -0.65 -6.66
N ARG A 307 10.15 0.18 -7.62
CA ARG A 307 9.36 0.55 -8.81
C ARG A 307 8.06 1.31 -8.50
N PHE A 308 8.09 2.18 -7.50
CA PHE A 308 7.04 3.18 -7.33
C PHE A 308 7.09 4.22 -8.46
N SER A 309 5.96 4.87 -8.75
CA SER A 309 5.92 5.98 -9.71
C SER A 309 6.62 7.22 -9.16
N ASN A 310 7.09 8.09 -10.05
CA ASN A 310 7.75 9.34 -9.63
C ASN A 310 6.83 10.24 -8.77
N ALA A 311 5.52 10.19 -9.01
CA ALA A 311 4.53 10.93 -8.22
C ALA A 311 4.45 10.40 -6.79
N GLU A 312 4.30 9.08 -6.62
CA GLU A 312 4.30 8.42 -5.31
C GLU A 312 5.62 8.67 -4.54
N ILE A 313 6.78 8.52 -5.23
CA ILE A 313 8.09 8.75 -4.63
C ILE A 313 8.20 10.18 -4.09
N LYS A 314 7.84 11.17 -4.89
CA LYS A 314 7.89 12.58 -4.49
C LYS A 314 6.96 12.86 -3.32
N HIS A 315 5.74 12.33 -3.34
CA HIS A 315 4.75 12.50 -2.29
C HIS A 315 5.23 11.91 -0.96
N ILE A 316 5.60 10.62 -0.97
CA ILE A 316 6.06 9.90 0.24
C ILE A 316 7.33 10.54 0.81
N ALA A 317 8.32 10.86 -0.04
CA ALA A 317 9.56 11.50 0.39
C ALA A 317 9.31 12.90 1.00
N THR A 318 8.34 13.66 0.47
CA THR A 318 7.96 14.97 1.04
C THR A 318 7.34 14.81 2.43
N ILE A 319 6.46 13.83 2.63
CA ILE A 319 5.86 13.53 3.94
C ILE A 319 6.97 13.16 4.94
N ILE A 320 7.90 12.29 4.54
CA ILE A 320 9.05 11.89 5.39
C ILE A 320 9.96 13.08 5.68
N TYR A 321 10.23 13.94 4.69
CA TYR A 321 11.05 15.13 4.88
C TYR A 321 10.48 16.09 5.94
N LEU A 322 9.14 16.21 5.97
CA LEU A 322 8.43 17.17 6.82
C LEU A 322 8.00 16.59 8.18
N HIS A 323 8.12 15.28 8.43
CA HIS A 323 7.48 14.66 9.59
C HIS A 323 7.96 15.16 10.96
N ASP A 324 9.13 15.77 11.03
CA ASP A 324 9.66 16.41 12.25
C ASP A 324 9.36 17.93 12.32
N GLU A 325 8.67 18.49 11.31
CA GLU A 325 8.18 19.87 11.37
C GLU A 325 7.10 19.97 12.45
N ARG A 326 7.23 21.00 13.29
CA ARG A 326 6.28 21.28 14.37
C ARG A 326 5.61 22.62 14.08
N PRO A 327 4.42 22.60 13.44
CA PRO A 327 3.68 23.84 13.27
C PRO A 327 3.38 24.44 14.66
N ASP A 328 3.72 25.70 14.81
CA ASP A 328 3.56 26.46 16.06
C ASP A 328 2.11 26.96 16.31
N GLY A 329 1.13 26.41 15.57
CA GLY A 329 -0.26 26.88 15.56
C GLY A 329 -0.48 28.15 14.73
N ASN A 330 0.57 28.70 14.12
CA ASN A 330 0.51 29.90 13.30
C ASN A 330 0.02 29.55 11.89
N ARG A 331 -1.19 30.01 11.54
CA ARG A 331 -1.81 29.82 10.21
C ARG A 331 -0.88 30.28 9.07
N HIS A 332 -0.14 31.34 9.29
CA HIS A 332 0.80 31.94 8.34
C HIS A 332 1.96 31.01 7.98
N HIS A 333 2.58 30.43 9.02
CA HIS A 333 3.63 29.44 8.85
C HIS A 333 3.09 28.21 8.10
N LEU A 334 1.92 27.73 8.48
CA LEU A 334 1.26 26.60 7.84
C LEU A 334 0.92 26.90 6.36
N ALA A 335 0.44 28.10 6.05
CA ALA A 335 0.16 28.52 4.68
C ALA A 335 1.44 28.55 3.81
N LYS A 336 2.57 29.00 4.36
CA LYS A 336 3.88 28.93 3.66
C LYS A 336 4.35 27.52 3.41
N LEU A 337 4.17 26.60 4.36
CA LEU A 337 4.44 25.18 4.14
C LEU A 337 3.55 24.62 3.02
N CYS A 338 2.25 24.91 3.05
CA CYS A 338 1.32 24.49 2.01
C CYS A 338 1.69 25.07 0.63
N ALA A 339 2.11 26.34 0.56
CA ALA A 339 2.54 26.94 -0.69
C ALA A 339 3.82 26.29 -1.25
N LYS A 340 4.76 25.96 -0.38
CA LYS A 340 6.06 25.38 -0.77
C LYS A 340 5.97 23.91 -1.13
N PHE A 341 5.23 23.12 -0.38
CA PHE A 341 5.22 21.66 -0.49
C PHE A 341 3.91 21.08 -1.05
N GLY A 342 2.86 21.91 -1.16
CA GLY A 342 1.53 21.48 -1.54
C GLY A 342 0.66 21.12 -0.32
N ILE A 343 -0.59 21.54 -0.39
CA ILE A 343 -1.54 21.43 0.73
C ILE A 343 -1.82 19.97 1.12
N ASP A 344 -1.86 19.05 0.15
CA ASP A 344 -2.08 17.62 0.40
C ASP A 344 -0.89 16.98 1.10
N ASN A 345 0.34 17.29 0.68
CA ASN A 345 1.55 16.83 1.34
C ASN A 345 1.63 17.27 2.80
N VAL A 346 1.25 18.52 3.08
CA VAL A 346 1.27 19.05 4.46
C VAL A 346 0.18 18.41 5.32
N ASP A 347 -1.04 18.20 4.79
CA ASP A 347 -2.11 17.49 5.53
C ASP A 347 -1.71 16.05 5.85
N ASP A 348 -1.13 15.34 4.88
CA ASP A 348 -0.68 13.96 5.08
C ASP A 348 0.53 13.88 6.05
N THR A 349 1.39 14.92 6.05
CA THR A 349 2.43 15.04 7.08
C THR A 349 1.82 15.20 8.48
N MET A 350 0.76 16.00 8.64
CA MET A 350 0.08 16.13 9.95
C MET A 350 -0.53 14.80 10.39
N LYS A 351 -1.06 14.00 9.47
CA LYS A 351 -1.53 12.64 9.78
C LYS A 351 -0.39 11.75 10.28
N LEU A 352 0.79 11.84 9.66
CA LEU A 352 1.97 11.10 10.09
C LEU A 352 2.45 11.55 11.46
N ILE A 353 2.48 12.86 11.75
CA ILE A 353 2.85 13.40 13.08
C ILE A 353 1.89 12.89 14.17
N ILE A 354 0.59 12.82 13.90
CA ILE A 354 -0.39 12.26 14.84
C ILE A 354 -0.11 10.78 15.08
N ALA A 355 0.16 10.02 14.02
CA ALA A 355 0.48 8.61 14.15
C ALA A 355 1.82 8.36 14.86
N ASP A 356 2.84 9.18 14.59
CA ASP A 356 4.14 9.18 15.26
C ASP A 356 4.00 9.43 16.76
N ALA A 357 3.14 10.37 17.16
CA ALA A 357 2.82 10.61 18.56
C ALA A 357 2.26 9.35 19.24
N HIS A 358 1.37 8.61 18.60
CA HIS A 358 0.83 7.33 19.14
C HIS A 358 1.90 6.24 19.33
N GLY A 359 3.04 6.33 18.65
CA GLY A 359 4.21 5.47 18.84
C GLY A 359 5.13 5.88 19.99
N LYS A 360 4.86 6.99 20.69
CA LYS A 360 5.68 7.57 21.78
C LYS A 360 5.14 7.24 23.17
N ASN A 361 5.72 7.90 24.18
CA ASN A 361 5.27 7.79 25.58
C ASN A 361 3.89 8.44 25.75
N PRO A 362 2.83 7.71 26.17
CA PRO A 362 1.48 8.24 26.30
C PRO A 362 1.35 9.49 27.18
N SER A 363 2.27 9.72 28.11
CA SER A 363 2.20 10.86 29.04
C SER A 363 2.47 12.23 28.41
N ILE A 364 2.96 12.27 27.15
CA ILE A 364 3.41 13.51 26.50
C ILE A 364 2.81 13.75 25.11
N ILE A 365 2.06 12.80 24.60
CA ILE A 365 1.56 12.83 23.21
C ILE A 365 0.37 13.77 22.98
N GLU A 366 -0.40 14.08 24.03
CA GLU A 366 -1.66 14.80 23.90
C GLU A 366 -1.47 16.19 23.30
N GLN A 367 -0.43 16.90 23.72
CA GLN A 367 -0.12 18.22 23.17
C GLN A 367 0.33 18.17 21.70
N GLU A 368 1.17 17.18 21.31
CA GLU A 368 1.60 17.01 19.91
C GLU A 368 0.41 16.70 18.99
N ILE A 369 -0.48 15.80 19.41
CA ILE A 369 -1.70 15.44 18.67
C ILE A 369 -2.57 16.69 18.51
N GLN A 370 -2.84 17.43 19.59
CA GLN A 370 -3.69 18.62 19.53
C GLN A 370 -3.15 19.69 18.58
N VAL A 371 -1.83 19.90 18.55
CA VAL A 371 -1.19 20.86 17.62
C VAL A 371 -1.36 20.40 16.17
N ALA A 372 -1.14 19.12 15.88
CA ALA A 372 -1.28 18.59 14.53
C ALA A 372 -2.76 18.55 14.07
N GLU A 373 -3.70 18.23 14.95
CA GLU A 373 -5.14 18.31 14.66
C GLU A 373 -5.60 19.74 14.36
N ASN A 374 -5.13 20.72 15.14
CA ASN A 374 -5.40 22.13 14.89
C ASN A 374 -4.83 22.59 13.53
N ALA A 375 -3.62 22.12 13.17
CA ALA A 375 -3.05 22.38 11.85
C ALA A 375 -3.92 21.79 10.73
N ARG A 376 -4.39 20.56 10.85
CA ARG A 376 -5.30 19.94 9.89
C ARG A 376 -6.63 20.69 9.76
N LYS A 377 -7.18 21.18 10.88
CA LYS A 377 -8.38 22.02 10.85
C LYS A 377 -8.13 23.29 10.03
N GLN A 378 -7.01 23.99 10.28
CA GLN A 378 -6.64 25.19 9.52
C GLN A 378 -6.44 24.89 8.01
N ILE A 379 -5.83 23.76 7.67
CA ILE A 379 -5.68 23.28 6.28
C ILE A 379 -7.07 23.09 5.63
N SER A 380 -8.01 22.48 6.35
CA SER A 380 -9.39 22.30 5.86
C SER A 380 -10.10 23.64 5.63
N GLU A 381 -9.89 24.61 6.53
CA GLU A 381 -10.41 25.99 6.38
C GLU A 381 -9.79 26.66 5.14
N MET A 382 -8.46 26.57 4.95
CA MET A 382 -7.77 27.11 3.77
C MET A 382 -8.31 26.52 2.45
N ARG A 383 -8.63 25.21 2.45
CA ARG A 383 -9.26 24.56 1.28
C ARG A 383 -10.66 25.12 1.02
N ALA A 384 -11.49 25.27 2.06
CA ALA A 384 -12.85 25.76 1.94
C ALA A 384 -12.91 27.23 1.47
N GLU A 385 -11.95 28.05 1.89
CA GLU A 385 -11.79 29.44 1.51
C GLU A 385 -11.14 29.63 0.13
N ASN A 386 -10.67 28.55 -0.53
CA ASN A 386 -9.84 28.61 -1.72
C ASN A 386 -8.62 29.54 -1.54
N ALA A 387 -7.93 29.42 -0.42
CA ALA A 387 -6.79 30.26 -0.10
C ALA A 387 -5.72 30.21 -1.21
N CYS A 388 -5.13 31.37 -1.51
CA CYS A 388 -4.08 31.47 -2.52
C CYS A 388 -2.77 30.87 -1.98
N LEU A 389 -2.52 29.59 -2.30
CA LEU A 389 -1.37 28.82 -1.85
C LEU A 389 -0.45 28.36 -3.01
N SER A 390 -0.57 28.97 -4.17
CA SER A 390 0.31 28.68 -5.30
C SER A 390 0.39 29.88 -6.25
N ILE A 391 1.48 29.98 -7.01
CA ILE A 391 1.64 30.99 -8.06
C ILE A 391 0.49 30.93 -9.07
N HIS A 392 -0.04 29.74 -9.36
CA HIS A 392 -1.15 29.56 -10.30
C HIS A 392 -2.49 30.09 -9.74
N ALA A 393 -2.62 30.24 -8.43
CA ALA A 393 -3.81 30.80 -7.77
C ALA A 393 -3.76 32.34 -7.64
N LEU A 394 -2.65 32.98 -7.99
CA LEU A 394 -2.56 34.44 -8.05
C LEU A 394 -3.43 34.97 -9.19
N ASP A 395 -4.12 36.10 -8.94
CA ASP A 395 -4.89 36.84 -9.97
C ASP A 395 -3.99 37.66 -10.90
N ILE A 396 -2.78 37.20 -11.12
CA ILE A 396 -1.76 37.73 -12.03
C ILE A 396 -0.85 36.60 -12.50
N ASN A 397 -0.33 36.70 -13.73
CA ASN A 397 0.54 35.70 -14.32
C ASN A 397 1.83 36.32 -14.90
N GLY A 398 2.72 35.48 -15.42
CA GLY A 398 4.01 35.93 -15.96
C GLY A 398 3.88 36.93 -17.14
N ASN A 399 2.83 36.84 -17.95
CA ASN A 399 2.62 37.79 -19.06
C ASN A 399 2.21 39.17 -18.52
N ASP A 400 1.39 39.20 -17.48
CA ASP A 400 1.02 40.46 -16.81
C ASP A 400 2.26 41.12 -16.19
N ILE A 401 3.15 40.35 -15.57
CA ILE A 401 4.42 40.85 -15.01
C ILE A 401 5.33 41.42 -16.11
N MET A 402 5.42 40.74 -17.28
CA MET A 402 6.15 41.28 -18.44
C MET A 402 5.55 42.57 -18.96
N ALA A 403 4.23 42.70 -18.98
CA ALA A 403 3.54 43.91 -19.43
C ALA A 403 3.86 45.12 -18.53
N LEU A 404 4.28 44.91 -17.29
CA LEU A 404 4.77 45.98 -16.38
C LEU A 404 6.22 46.39 -16.66
N GLY A 405 6.88 45.83 -17.67
CA GLY A 405 8.28 46.12 -18.02
C GLY A 405 9.31 45.40 -17.16
N ILE A 406 8.90 44.39 -16.41
CA ILE A 406 9.80 43.56 -15.55
C ILE A 406 10.52 42.54 -16.41
N ASP A 407 11.84 42.43 -16.25
CA ASP A 407 12.69 41.50 -17.00
C ASP A 407 12.28 40.04 -16.80
N ARG A 408 12.35 39.26 -17.88
CA ARG A 408 11.94 37.86 -17.92
C ARG A 408 12.65 37.02 -16.86
N THR A 409 13.88 37.35 -16.52
CA THR A 409 14.65 36.64 -15.48
C THR A 409 14.15 36.88 -14.08
N GLN A 410 13.39 37.96 -13.86
CA GLN A 410 12.85 38.34 -12.56
C GLN A 410 11.40 37.92 -12.34
N ILE A 411 10.73 37.34 -13.36
CA ILE A 411 9.31 36.99 -13.30
C ILE A 411 9.05 36.02 -12.16
N LYS A 412 9.85 34.95 -12.05
CA LYS A 412 9.67 33.92 -11.01
C LYS A 412 9.81 34.51 -9.60
N ASP A 413 10.89 35.26 -9.37
CA ASP A 413 11.16 35.87 -8.07
C ASP A 413 10.05 36.87 -7.70
N THR A 414 9.49 37.60 -8.70
CA THR A 414 8.38 38.52 -8.49
C THR A 414 7.09 37.79 -8.12
N LEU A 415 6.77 36.68 -8.83
CA LEU A 415 5.59 35.88 -8.51
C LEU A 415 5.70 35.21 -7.13
N ASP A 416 6.88 34.71 -6.77
CA ASP A 416 7.17 34.15 -5.43
C ASP A 416 6.96 35.21 -4.35
N TYR A 417 7.49 36.44 -4.55
CA TYR A 417 7.27 37.57 -3.65
C TYR A 417 5.79 37.98 -3.52
N LEU A 418 5.05 37.95 -4.64
CA LEU A 418 3.61 38.28 -4.62
C LEU A 418 2.83 37.20 -3.86
N LEU A 419 3.14 35.95 -4.05
CA LEU A 419 2.52 34.85 -3.29
C LEU A 419 2.78 34.99 -1.79
N ASP A 420 4.03 35.24 -1.39
CA ASP A 420 4.38 35.48 0.00
C ASP A 420 3.63 36.75 0.54
N SER A 421 3.48 37.78 -0.28
CA SER A 421 2.76 39.00 0.11
C SER A 421 1.26 38.78 0.31
N VAL A 422 0.64 37.87 -0.47
CA VAL A 422 -0.77 37.48 -0.29
C VAL A 422 -0.91 36.62 0.97
N ILE A 423 -0.04 35.61 1.15
CA ILE A 423 -0.03 34.78 2.35
C ILE A 423 0.21 35.63 3.61
N ASP A 424 1.10 36.62 3.53
CA ASP A 424 1.38 37.59 4.59
C ASP A 424 0.30 38.67 4.78
N GLU A 425 -0.82 38.60 4.06
CA GLU A 425 -1.91 39.59 4.08
C GLU A 425 -1.45 41.05 3.79
N LYS A 426 -0.26 41.21 3.17
CA LYS A 426 0.31 42.52 2.77
C LYS A 426 -0.25 43.00 1.45
N ALA A 427 -0.84 42.13 0.65
CA ALA A 427 -1.51 42.43 -0.62
C ALA A 427 -2.77 41.54 -0.77
N GLU A 428 -3.84 42.14 -1.27
CA GLU A 428 -5.00 41.37 -1.70
C GLU A 428 -4.70 40.62 -2.99
N ASN A 429 -5.21 39.37 -3.12
CA ASN A 429 -5.12 38.61 -4.37
C ASN A 429 -6.09 39.17 -5.42
N LYS A 430 -5.81 40.38 -5.88
CA LYS A 430 -6.51 41.11 -6.95
C LYS A 430 -5.49 41.69 -7.89
N LYS A 431 -5.70 41.59 -9.19
CA LYS A 431 -4.74 41.99 -10.22
C LYS A 431 -4.13 43.38 -9.97
N ALA A 432 -4.94 44.40 -9.75
CA ALA A 432 -4.47 45.78 -9.54
C ALA A 432 -3.61 45.95 -8.27
N ALA A 433 -3.92 45.22 -7.19
CA ALA A 433 -3.11 45.24 -5.96
C ALA A 433 -1.77 44.56 -6.17
N LEU A 434 -1.77 43.42 -6.90
CA LEU A 434 -0.58 42.65 -7.22
C LEU A 434 0.35 43.38 -8.20
N GLU A 435 -0.18 44.06 -9.22
CA GLU A 435 0.61 44.88 -10.13
C GLU A 435 1.35 45.99 -9.37
N LYS A 436 0.66 46.69 -8.45
CA LYS A 436 1.27 47.72 -7.60
C LYS A 436 2.37 47.12 -6.69
N ALA A 437 2.12 45.96 -6.11
CA ALA A 437 3.10 45.28 -5.26
C ALA A 437 4.33 44.81 -6.07
N ALA A 438 4.14 44.33 -7.31
CA ALA A 438 5.22 43.93 -8.20
C ALA A 438 6.15 45.07 -8.54
N VAL A 439 5.59 46.24 -8.96
CA VAL A 439 6.36 47.45 -9.28
C VAL A 439 7.12 47.95 -8.03
N ASN A 440 6.49 47.96 -6.87
CA ASN A 440 7.16 48.34 -5.62
C ASN A 440 8.31 47.41 -5.22
N TYR A 441 8.19 46.11 -5.50
CA TYR A 441 9.23 45.13 -5.23
C TYR A 441 10.46 45.37 -6.11
N ILE A 442 10.27 45.56 -7.40
CA ILE A 442 11.37 45.79 -8.36
C ILE A 442 12.07 47.14 -8.07
N ASN A 443 11.33 48.20 -7.73
CA ASN A 443 11.90 49.52 -7.42
C ASN A 443 12.74 49.53 -6.12
N LYS A 444 12.64 48.49 -5.28
CA LYS A 444 13.40 48.33 -4.03
C LYS A 444 14.64 47.45 -4.16
N LYS A 445 14.74 46.71 -5.27
CA LYS A 445 15.91 45.85 -5.61
C LYS A 445 16.94 46.67 -6.41
#